data_990d6d4523302505906919b72797ad07
#
_entry.id   990d6d4523302505906919b72797ad07
#
_cell.length_a   1.000
_cell.length_b   1.000
_cell.length_c   1.000
_cell.angle_alpha   90.00
_cell.angle_beta   90.00
_cell.angle_gamma   90.00
#
_symmetry.space_group_name_H-M   'P 1'
#
loop_
_entity.id
_entity.type
_entity.pdbx_description
1 polymer ?
#
loop_
_entity_poly.entity_id
_entity_poly.type
_entity_poly.pdbx_seq_one_letter_code
_entity_poly.pdbx_strand_id
1 'polypeptide(L)'
;MYKKGFTVIEMLFVLSITIFLSSLCMTMHTRTINEQEEIALIKAMFDEARAMAIVEKDTVKVSVYNHRIDLIGKENKTLNLEEGYQFLTNHTFTYNDHGRIKIAKTLVLKTPHHTRKFVFQLGSGAYYVT
;
A
#
# COMPACT_ATOMS: atom_id res chain seq x y z
N MET A 1 52.62 19.37 27.71
CA MET A 1 51.34 18.68 27.61
C MET A 1 51.32 17.82 26.35
N TYR A 2 51.50 16.54 26.48
CA TYR A 2 51.48 15.62 25.32
C TYR A 2 50.03 15.41 24.88
N LYS A 3 49.64 15.93 23.71
CA LYS A 3 48.39 15.55 23.04
C LYS A 3 48.59 14.14 22.50
N LYS A 4 48.01 13.16 23.17
CA LYS A 4 47.90 11.81 22.60
C LYS A 4 46.91 11.86 21.42
N GLY A 5 47.45 11.74 20.21
CA GLY A 5 46.60 11.55 19.05
C GLY A 5 45.93 10.16 19.07
N PHE A 6 44.77 10.02 18.45
CA PHE A 6 44.14 8.73 18.25
C PHE A 6 45.11 7.80 17.48
N THR A 7 45.29 6.59 17.98
CA THR A 7 46.02 5.57 17.24
C THR A 7 45.18 5.04 16.07
N VAL A 8 45.85 4.55 15.02
CA VAL A 8 45.16 3.95 13.86
C VAL A 8 44.26 2.80 14.29
N ILE A 9 44.66 2.04 15.28
CA ILE A 9 43.88 0.94 15.87
C ILE A 9 42.61 1.46 16.54
N GLU A 10 42.66 2.54 17.29
CA GLU A 10 41.47 3.16 17.90
C GLU A 10 40.49 3.64 16.85
N MET A 11 40.97 4.27 15.76
CA MET A 11 40.13 4.70 14.65
C MET A 11 39.46 3.52 13.94
N LEU A 12 40.18 2.44 13.69
CA LEU A 12 39.65 1.22 13.09
C LEU A 12 38.59 0.57 13.98
N PHE A 13 38.79 0.57 15.29
CA PHE A 13 37.86 0.01 16.26
C PHE A 13 36.56 0.82 16.31
N VAL A 14 36.64 2.15 16.36
CA VAL A 14 35.47 3.05 16.32
C VAL A 14 34.72 2.89 15.01
N LEU A 15 35.42 2.80 13.87
CA LEU A 15 34.82 2.58 12.57
C LEU A 15 34.05 1.24 12.52
N SER A 16 34.63 0.18 13.05
CA SER A 16 34.03 -1.15 13.13
C SER A 16 32.73 -1.14 13.95
N ILE A 17 32.75 -0.46 15.11
CA ILE A 17 31.58 -0.33 15.97
C ILE A 17 30.49 0.50 15.27
N THR A 18 30.83 1.59 14.61
CA THR A 18 29.84 2.42 13.91
C THR A 18 29.18 1.68 12.73
N ILE A 19 29.96 0.91 11.98
CA ILE A 19 29.43 0.07 10.90
C ILE A 19 28.49 -1.01 11.47
N PHE A 20 28.89 -1.65 12.57
CA PHE A 20 28.09 -2.69 13.21
C PHE A 20 26.77 -2.13 13.75
N LEU A 21 26.80 -0.99 14.44
CA LEU A 21 25.59 -0.31 14.93
C LEU A 21 24.69 0.15 13.80
N SER A 22 25.26 0.69 12.72
CA SER A 22 24.49 1.09 11.52
C SER A 22 23.79 -0.10 10.85
N SER A 23 24.48 -1.24 10.80
CA SER A 23 23.91 -2.50 10.28
C SER A 23 22.74 -3.00 11.12
N LEU A 24 22.85 -2.93 12.46
CA LEU A 24 21.77 -3.28 13.37
C LEU A 24 20.56 -2.35 13.21
N CYS A 25 20.76 -1.06 13.04
CA CYS A 25 19.68 -0.12 12.79
C CYS A 25 18.95 -0.41 11.46
N MET A 26 19.65 -0.82 10.42
CA MET A 26 19.03 -1.22 9.15
C MET A 26 18.19 -2.49 9.26
N THR A 27 18.66 -3.48 10.02
CA THR A 27 17.91 -4.73 10.22
C THR A 27 16.71 -4.59 11.14
N MET A 28 16.71 -3.62 12.06
CA MET A 28 15.57 -3.34 12.93
C MET A 28 14.46 -2.52 12.25
N HIS A 29 14.72 -1.95 11.09
CA HIS A 29 13.72 -1.18 10.33
C HIS A 29 12.92 -2.06 9.38
N THR A 30 12.49 -3.23 9.82
CA THR A 30 11.37 -3.92 9.19
C THR A 30 10.13 -3.10 9.49
N ARG A 31 9.79 -2.25 8.53
CA ARG A 31 8.57 -1.46 8.57
C ARG A 31 7.39 -2.42 8.57
N THR A 32 6.90 -2.77 9.73
CA THR A 32 5.58 -3.39 9.83
C THR A 32 4.58 -2.34 9.40
N ILE A 33 4.06 -2.48 8.19
CA ILE A 33 2.98 -1.62 7.70
C ILE A 33 1.82 -1.79 8.68
N ASN A 34 1.43 -0.70 9.29
CA ASN A 34 0.29 -0.68 10.19
C ASN A 34 -1.00 -0.90 9.37
N GLU A 35 -1.99 -1.56 9.96
CA GLU A 35 -3.31 -1.80 9.32
C GLU A 35 -3.89 -0.52 8.69
N GLN A 36 -3.72 0.61 9.35
CA GLN A 36 -4.18 1.91 8.82
C GLN A 36 -3.45 2.35 7.56
N GLU A 37 -2.14 2.09 7.47
CA GLU A 37 -1.33 2.40 6.28
C GLU A 37 -1.74 1.52 5.10
N GLU A 38 -1.97 0.23 5.32
CA GLU A 38 -2.42 -0.69 4.26
C GLU A 38 -3.81 -0.31 3.75
N ILE A 39 -4.75 -0.01 4.64
CA ILE A 39 -6.07 0.49 4.27
C ILE A 39 -5.96 1.81 3.51
N ALA A 40 -5.07 2.70 3.90
CA ALA A 40 -4.85 3.96 3.20
C ALA A 40 -4.30 3.75 1.78
N LEU A 41 -3.40 2.80 1.58
CA LEU A 41 -2.89 2.42 0.25
C LEU A 41 -4.00 1.86 -0.64
N ILE A 42 -4.84 0.99 -0.10
CA ILE A 42 -5.99 0.42 -0.83
C ILE A 42 -6.98 1.52 -1.22
N LYS A 43 -7.29 2.44 -0.30
CA LYS A 43 -8.14 3.61 -0.59
C LYS A 43 -7.54 4.47 -1.69
N ALA A 44 -6.25 4.77 -1.60
CA ALA A 44 -5.55 5.55 -2.61
C ALA A 44 -5.63 4.92 -4.00
N MET A 45 -5.54 3.59 -4.10
CA MET A 45 -5.72 2.87 -5.36
C MET A 45 -7.12 3.05 -5.95
N PHE A 46 -8.17 2.93 -5.13
CA PHE A 46 -9.54 3.12 -5.60
C PHE A 46 -9.82 4.57 -5.99
N ASP A 47 -9.35 5.52 -5.20
CA ASP A 47 -9.50 6.95 -5.49
C ASP A 47 -8.73 7.36 -6.75
N GLU A 48 -7.54 6.80 -6.96
CA GLU A 48 -6.76 6.99 -8.18
C GLU A 48 -7.46 6.42 -9.41
N ALA A 49 -8.02 5.21 -9.31
CA ALA A 49 -8.79 4.60 -10.39
C ALA A 49 -9.97 5.47 -10.81
N ARG A 50 -10.69 5.99 -9.83
CA ARG A 50 -11.82 6.90 -10.05
C ARG A 50 -11.38 8.21 -10.69
N ALA A 51 -10.33 8.83 -10.15
CA ALA A 51 -9.77 10.08 -10.68
C ALA A 51 -9.26 9.91 -12.11
N MET A 52 -8.57 8.80 -12.39
CA MET A 52 -8.08 8.45 -13.73
C MET A 52 -9.24 8.35 -14.73
N ALA A 53 -10.33 7.68 -14.37
CA ALA A 53 -11.50 7.55 -15.22
C ALA A 53 -12.13 8.91 -15.55
N ILE A 54 -12.21 9.82 -14.59
CA ILE A 54 -12.77 11.17 -14.77
C ILE A 54 -11.84 12.05 -15.62
N VAL A 55 -10.55 12.05 -15.35
CA VAL A 55 -9.56 12.89 -16.03
C VAL A 55 -9.37 12.47 -17.48
N GLU A 56 -9.26 11.17 -17.72
CA GLU A 56 -9.04 10.63 -19.06
C GLU A 56 -10.34 10.50 -19.87
N LYS A 57 -11.49 10.69 -19.22
CA LYS A 57 -12.82 10.51 -19.80
C LYS A 57 -12.99 9.14 -20.47
N ASP A 58 -12.43 8.13 -19.82
CA ASP A 58 -12.46 6.75 -20.27
C ASP A 58 -12.78 5.81 -19.12
N THR A 59 -13.03 4.56 -19.45
CA THR A 59 -13.33 3.53 -18.45
C THR A 59 -12.05 2.98 -17.83
N VAL A 60 -12.06 2.83 -16.51
CA VAL A 60 -10.96 2.19 -15.77
C VAL A 60 -11.48 0.94 -15.08
N LYS A 61 -10.91 -0.19 -15.42
CA LYS A 61 -11.25 -1.48 -14.83
C LYS A 61 -10.42 -1.72 -13.58
N VAL A 62 -11.06 -2.08 -12.49
CA VAL A 62 -10.44 -2.46 -11.23
C VAL A 62 -10.66 -3.95 -11.02
N SER A 63 -9.59 -4.71 -10.90
CA SER A 63 -9.61 -6.13 -10.60
C SER A 63 -8.98 -6.38 -9.23
N VAL A 64 -9.79 -6.86 -8.30
CA VAL A 64 -9.36 -7.16 -6.93
C VAL A 64 -9.19 -8.67 -6.82
N TYR A 65 -7.98 -9.08 -6.51
CA TYR A 65 -7.61 -10.47 -6.23
C TYR A 65 -7.28 -10.65 -4.74
N ASN A 66 -7.07 -11.86 -4.32
CA ASN A 66 -6.82 -12.15 -2.91
C ASN A 66 -5.69 -11.31 -2.30
N HIS A 67 -4.57 -11.14 -3.03
CA HIS A 67 -3.37 -10.46 -2.51
C HIS A 67 -2.92 -9.28 -3.36
N ARG A 68 -3.71 -8.85 -4.34
CA ARG A 68 -3.37 -7.71 -5.20
C ARG A 68 -4.60 -7.03 -5.77
N ILE A 69 -4.40 -5.77 -6.13
CA ILE A 69 -5.38 -4.95 -6.86
C ILE A 69 -4.71 -4.49 -8.15
N ASP A 70 -5.34 -4.74 -9.28
CA ASP A 70 -4.89 -4.28 -10.59
C ASP A 70 -5.83 -3.20 -11.11
N LEU A 71 -5.26 -2.07 -11.54
CA LEU A 71 -5.93 -1.04 -12.29
C LEU A 71 -5.57 -1.21 -13.76
N ILE A 72 -6.57 -1.28 -14.60
CA ILE A 72 -6.42 -1.41 -16.04
C ILE A 72 -7.12 -0.23 -16.70
N GLY A 73 -6.32 0.68 -17.23
CA GLY A 73 -6.76 1.89 -17.92
C GLY A 73 -5.71 2.31 -18.94
N LYS A 74 -5.56 3.59 -19.13
CA LYS A 74 -4.50 4.13 -19.99
C LYS A 74 -3.11 3.84 -19.43
N GLU A 75 -2.98 3.91 -18.11
CA GLU A 75 -1.84 3.40 -17.37
C GLU A 75 -2.29 2.24 -16.49
N ASN A 76 -1.54 1.14 -16.53
CA ASN A 76 -1.80 -0.01 -15.70
C ASN A 76 -0.99 0.10 -14.41
N LYS A 77 -1.65 -0.14 -13.29
CA LYS A 77 -1.01 -0.15 -11.97
C LYS A 77 -1.41 -1.39 -11.18
N THR A 78 -0.50 -1.89 -10.38
CA THR A 78 -0.73 -3.03 -9.49
C THR A 78 -0.28 -2.67 -8.07
N LEU A 79 -1.13 -2.95 -7.10
CA LEU A 79 -0.82 -2.91 -5.68
C LEU A 79 -0.82 -4.33 -5.14
N ASN A 80 0.31 -4.79 -4.65
CA ASN A 80 0.41 -6.03 -3.91
C ASN A 80 0.18 -5.74 -2.43
N LEU A 81 -0.70 -6.53 -1.80
CA LEU A 81 -0.98 -6.42 -0.38
C LEU A 81 0.16 -7.01 0.44
N GLU A 82 0.41 -6.43 1.61
CA GLU A 82 1.37 -6.97 2.55
C GLU A 82 0.94 -8.32 3.12
N GLU A 83 1.90 -9.06 3.63
CA GLU A 83 1.65 -10.36 4.26
C GLU A 83 0.66 -10.23 5.41
N GLY A 84 -0.32 -11.13 5.45
CA GLY A 84 -1.41 -11.08 6.43
C GLY A 84 -2.67 -10.33 5.98
N TYR A 85 -2.61 -9.62 4.85
CA TYR A 85 -3.75 -8.92 4.26
C TYR A 85 -4.24 -9.65 3.02
N GLN A 86 -5.53 -9.94 2.96
CA GLN A 86 -6.12 -10.59 1.79
C GLN A 86 -7.59 -10.23 1.61
N PHE A 87 -8.01 -10.08 0.37
CA PHE A 87 -9.44 -10.06 0.05
C PHE A 87 -9.98 -11.48 0.02
N LEU A 88 -11.14 -11.69 0.62
CA LEU A 88 -11.75 -13.02 0.71
C LEU A 88 -12.31 -13.52 -0.62
N THR A 89 -12.67 -12.61 -1.52
CA THR A 89 -13.25 -12.92 -2.82
C THR A 89 -12.66 -12.03 -3.90
N ASN A 90 -12.50 -12.60 -5.10
CA ASN A 90 -12.10 -11.83 -6.26
C ASN A 90 -13.27 -11.04 -6.80
N HIS A 91 -13.04 -9.78 -7.09
CA HIS A 91 -14.03 -8.88 -7.67
C HIS A 91 -13.44 -8.08 -8.82
N THR A 92 -14.27 -7.83 -9.81
CA THR A 92 -13.93 -6.92 -10.91
C THR A 92 -15.07 -5.94 -11.10
N PHE A 93 -14.74 -4.66 -11.20
CA PHE A 93 -15.69 -3.60 -11.50
C PHE A 93 -15.02 -2.52 -12.35
N THR A 94 -15.81 -1.64 -12.91
CA THR A 94 -15.35 -0.60 -13.83
C THR A 94 -15.91 0.74 -13.41
N TYR A 95 -15.03 1.75 -13.30
CA TYR A 95 -15.43 3.15 -13.24
C TYR A 95 -15.69 3.65 -14.66
N ASN A 96 -16.80 4.35 -14.86
CA ASN A 96 -17.07 5.04 -16.12
C ASN A 96 -16.35 6.40 -16.16
N ASP A 97 -16.47 7.10 -17.27
CA ASP A 97 -15.92 8.44 -17.52
C ASP A 97 -16.37 9.53 -16.52
N HIS A 98 -17.41 9.27 -15.75
CA HIS A 98 -17.92 10.12 -14.66
C HIS A 98 -17.47 9.65 -13.26
N GLY A 99 -16.60 8.63 -13.19
CA GLY A 99 -16.15 8.04 -11.93
C GLY A 99 -17.23 7.30 -11.16
N ARG A 100 -18.19 6.72 -11.85
CA ARG A 100 -19.31 5.97 -11.27
C ARG A 100 -19.18 4.48 -11.57
N ILE A 101 -19.68 3.64 -10.67
CA ILE A 101 -19.82 2.20 -10.87
C ILE A 101 -21.28 1.82 -11.10
N LYS A 102 -21.52 0.83 -11.96
CA LYS A 102 -22.88 0.39 -12.30
C LYS A 102 -23.51 -0.55 -11.27
N ILE A 103 -22.69 -1.22 -10.49
CA ILE A 103 -23.13 -2.27 -9.56
C ILE A 103 -22.54 -2.00 -8.19
N ALA A 104 -23.38 -1.99 -7.15
CA ALA A 104 -22.92 -1.93 -5.77
C ALA A 104 -22.12 -3.20 -5.43
N LYS A 105 -21.02 -3.05 -4.72
CA LYS A 105 -20.15 -4.15 -4.31
C LYS A 105 -19.64 -3.95 -2.89
N THR A 106 -19.47 -5.07 -2.20
CA THR A 106 -18.80 -5.10 -0.91
C THR A 106 -17.57 -5.98 -1.03
N LEU A 107 -16.40 -5.38 -0.79
CA LEU A 107 -15.13 -6.09 -0.73
C LEU A 107 -14.79 -6.36 0.73
N VAL A 108 -14.46 -7.59 1.04
CA VAL A 108 -14.11 -7.98 2.41
C VAL A 108 -12.61 -8.21 2.49
N LEU A 109 -11.93 -7.36 3.23
CA LEU A 109 -10.49 -7.45 3.49
C LEU A 109 -10.27 -8.11 4.85
N LYS A 110 -9.58 -9.23 4.85
CA LYS A 110 -9.07 -9.84 6.08
C LYS A 110 -7.72 -9.19 6.43
N THR A 111 -7.61 -8.70 7.64
CA THR A 111 -6.37 -8.17 8.23
C THR A 111 -5.86 -9.13 9.30
N PRO A 112 -4.64 -8.98 9.82
CA PRO A 112 -4.12 -9.86 10.88
C PRO A 112 -4.97 -9.90 12.14
N HIS A 113 -5.69 -8.81 12.46
CA HIS A 113 -6.45 -8.69 13.70
C HIS A 113 -7.96 -8.56 13.51
N HIS A 114 -8.40 -8.08 12.34
CA HIS A 114 -9.80 -7.73 12.08
C HIS A 114 -10.22 -8.12 10.67
N THR A 115 -11.49 -7.84 10.38
CA THR A 115 -12.03 -7.90 9.02
C THR A 115 -12.62 -6.55 8.71
N ARG A 116 -12.23 -5.96 7.57
CA ARG A 116 -12.73 -4.67 7.10
C ARG A 116 -13.56 -4.85 5.84
N LYS A 117 -14.57 -4.02 5.68
CA LYS A 117 -15.45 -4.05 4.50
C LYS A 117 -15.37 -2.72 3.77
N PHE A 118 -15.10 -2.78 2.49
CA PHE A 118 -15.21 -1.65 1.57
C PHE A 118 -16.57 -1.76 0.87
N VAL A 119 -17.48 -0.87 1.19
CA VAL A 119 -18.84 -0.88 0.65
C VAL A 119 -18.98 0.20 -0.39
N PHE A 120 -19.11 -0.20 -1.65
CA PHE A 120 -19.30 0.71 -2.78
C PHE A 120 -20.78 0.99 -3.01
N GLN A 121 -21.11 2.27 -3.11
CA GLN A 121 -22.47 2.71 -3.32
C GLN A 121 -22.87 2.64 -4.79
N LEU A 122 -24.07 2.17 -5.04
CA LEU A 122 -24.63 2.07 -6.37
C LEU A 122 -24.70 3.44 -7.05
N GLY A 123 -24.18 3.53 -8.28
CA GLY A 123 -24.33 4.68 -9.14
C GLY A 123 -23.51 5.92 -8.80
N SER A 124 -22.75 5.92 -7.69
CA SER A 124 -21.93 7.07 -7.30
C SER A 124 -20.42 6.84 -7.39
N GLY A 125 -19.96 5.59 -7.31
CA GLY A 125 -18.53 5.26 -7.19
C GLY A 125 -17.93 5.65 -5.83
N ALA A 126 -18.70 6.21 -4.91
CA ALA A 126 -18.30 6.45 -3.55
C ALA A 126 -18.30 5.14 -2.75
N TYR A 127 -17.45 5.06 -1.75
CA TYR A 127 -17.37 3.91 -0.86
C TYR A 127 -17.06 4.36 0.57
N TYR A 128 -17.34 3.49 1.52
CA TYR A 128 -16.94 3.67 2.92
C TYR A 128 -16.34 2.36 3.46
N VAL A 129 -15.55 2.48 4.50
CA VAL A 129 -14.89 1.34 5.15
C VAL A 129 -15.46 1.16 6.56
N THR A 130 -15.85 -0.08 6.88
CA THR A 130 -16.36 -0.47 8.19
C THR A 130 -15.52 -1.57 8.81
#